data_472a114f283259c0ff27ce0975a9d2b8
#
_entry.id   472a114f283259c0ff27ce0975a9d2b8
#
_cell.length_a   1.000
_cell.length_b   1.000
_cell.length_c   1.000
_cell.angle_alpha   90.00
_cell.angle_beta   90.00
_cell.angle_gamma   90.00
#
_symmetry.space_group_name_H-M   'P 1'
#
loop_
_entity.id
_entity.type
_entity.pdbx_description
1 polymer ?
#
loop_
_entity_poly.entity_id
_entity_poly.type
_entity_poly.pdbx_seq_one_letter_code
_entity_poly.pdbx_strand_id
1 'polypeptide(L)'
;QDSTNVKAGTDYNAAENDEKPATIEFNNKKYKLVTQAGTTTTNATYSAEAVVTNGENVGAATGQVVSGKTLEVTYVYEEVKGNVLVKYVDETGAPLAGTATMPGDTTETVTAAGVTAVTEAELGTSYDTKVAEKKATKITTADGKVYELVTENNGLYNTSEPETGTVTEADKVVTFVYKEKKSAVNVKYVDKAGQPIAGTATMPGDTTETVTTDGLKPVTNASVNSDYNVADKKASKITTADGKVYRLITEREGLLDGSKPASGKVEENEITVTYQYELVNGNVTVTYKDTEGNKIEGYET
;
A
#
# COMPACT_ATOMS: atom_id res chain seq x y z
N GLN A 1 25.25 -47.92 -7.21
CA GLN A 1 25.73 -49.27 -6.95
C GLN A 1 27.21 -49.34 -7.22
N ASP A 2 27.99 -49.75 -6.22
CA ASP A 2 29.41 -50.00 -6.43
C ASP A 2 29.59 -51.39 -7.03
N SER A 3 30.09 -51.47 -8.23
CA SER A 3 30.46 -52.75 -8.85
C SER A 3 31.93 -53.03 -8.58
N THR A 4 32.21 -54.04 -7.76
CA THR A 4 33.59 -54.51 -7.47
C THR A 4 33.93 -55.71 -8.30
N ASN A 5 35.22 -55.88 -8.65
CA ASN A 5 35.76 -57.01 -9.43
C ASN A 5 35.15 -57.14 -10.85
N VAL A 6 34.83 -56.03 -11.50
CA VAL A 6 34.37 -56.02 -12.89
C VAL A 6 35.58 -56.30 -13.82
N LYS A 7 35.37 -57.14 -14.82
CA LYS A 7 36.40 -57.49 -15.82
C LYS A 7 36.81 -56.25 -16.64
N ALA A 8 38.11 -56.03 -16.80
CA ALA A 8 38.63 -54.99 -17.67
C ALA A 8 38.07 -55.12 -19.11
N GLY A 9 37.71 -54.02 -19.72
CA GLY A 9 37.07 -53.95 -21.03
C GLY A 9 35.53 -54.12 -20.99
N THR A 10 34.91 -54.30 -19.80
CA THR A 10 33.48 -54.28 -19.67
C THR A 10 32.97 -52.83 -19.78
N ASP A 11 31.93 -52.62 -20.59
CA ASP A 11 31.30 -51.32 -20.69
C ASP A 11 30.56 -50.96 -19.38
N TYR A 12 30.64 -49.70 -18.96
CA TYR A 12 29.87 -49.17 -17.88
C TYR A 12 29.03 -47.98 -18.36
N ASN A 13 27.86 -47.77 -17.74
CA ASN A 13 26.98 -46.63 -17.98
C ASN A 13 26.40 -46.15 -16.65
N ALA A 14 27.00 -45.12 -16.07
CA ALA A 14 26.52 -44.49 -14.87
C ALA A 14 25.55 -43.32 -15.17
N ALA A 15 25.16 -43.12 -16.43
CA ALA A 15 24.20 -42.07 -16.85
C ALA A 15 22.75 -42.55 -16.85
N GLU A 16 22.46 -43.81 -16.53
CA GLU A 16 21.13 -44.36 -16.45
C GLU A 16 20.35 -43.77 -15.26
N ASN A 17 19.02 -43.77 -15.34
CA ASN A 17 18.17 -43.10 -14.36
C ASN A 17 18.30 -43.59 -12.92
N ASP A 18 18.63 -44.84 -12.70
CA ASP A 18 18.86 -45.44 -11.40
C ASP A 18 20.24 -45.05 -10.79
N GLU A 19 21.22 -44.73 -11.64
CA GLU A 19 22.53 -44.24 -11.22
C GLU A 19 22.62 -42.70 -11.19
N LYS A 20 21.76 -42.02 -11.97
CA LYS A 20 21.66 -40.55 -12.10
C LYS A 20 20.24 -40.08 -11.86
N PRO A 21 19.63 -40.25 -10.68
CA PRO A 21 18.26 -39.82 -10.42
C PRO A 21 18.17 -38.28 -10.51
N ALA A 22 17.04 -37.79 -11.00
CA ALA A 22 16.76 -36.34 -11.08
C ALA A 22 16.66 -35.68 -9.68
N THR A 23 16.24 -36.43 -8.68
CA THR A 23 16.14 -35.98 -7.29
C THR A 23 16.59 -37.11 -6.33
N ILE A 24 17.11 -36.72 -5.18
CA ILE A 24 17.52 -37.61 -4.08
C ILE A 24 16.86 -37.11 -2.80
N GLU A 25 16.33 -38.00 -1.98
CA GLU A 25 15.88 -37.70 -0.61
C GLU A 25 16.89 -38.35 0.39
N PHE A 26 17.42 -37.53 1.27
CA PHE A 26 18.34 -37.96 2.30
C PHE A 26 18.22 -37.11 3.56
N ASN A 27 18.09 -37.74 4.72
CA ASN A 27 17.93 -37.09 6.02
C ASN A 27 16.77 -36.06 6.03
N ASN A 28 15.63 -36.40 5.44
CA ASN A 28 14.44 -35.55 5.28
C ASN A 28 14.66 -34.28 4.43
N LYS A 29 15.76 -34.25 3.69
CA LYS A 29 16.06 -33.18 2.72
C LYS A 29 15.93 -33.72 1.31
N LYS A 30 15.41 -32.89 0.41
CA LYS A 30 15.33 -33.17 -1.02
C LYS A 30 16.45 -32.46 -1.74
N TYR A 31 17.12 -33.19 -2.61
CA TYR A 31 18.18 -32.69 -3.45
C TYR A 31 17.84 -32.86 -4.92
N LYS A 32 18.20 -31.92 -5.73
CA LYS A 32 17.96 -31.90 -7.18
C LYS A 32 19.34 -31.95 -7.89
N LEU A 33 19.40 -32.78 -8.92
CA LEU A 33 20.59 -32.86 -9.77
C LEU A 33 20.92 -31.51 -10.38
N VAL A 34 22.14 -31.06 -10.26
CA VAL A 34 22.61 -29.84 -10.92
C VAL A 34 22.74 -30.12 -12.41
N THR A 35 21.95 -29.42 -13.24
CA THR A 35 21.84 -29.64 -14.70
C THR A 35 22.61 -28.63 -15.53
N GLN A 36 23.22 -27.62 -14.90
CA GLN A 36 24.07 -26.63 -15.57
C GLN A 36 25.42 -26.51 -14.86
N ALA A 37 26.48 -26.28 -15.62
CA ALA A 37 27.75 -25.91 -15.03
C ALA A 37 27.60 -24.61 -14.22
N GLY A 38 28.08 -24.58 -13.03
CA GLY A 38 27.99 -23.46 -12.14
C GLY A 38 29.04 -23.44 -11.05
N THR A 39 29.00 -22.35 -10.25
CA THR A 39 29.80 -22.27 -9.03
C THR A 39 28.91 -22.51 -7.83
N THR A 40 29.30 -23.35 -6.93
CA THR A 40 28.70 -23.50 -5.60
C THR A 40 29.05 -22.29 -4.72
N THR A 41 28.37 -22.14 -3.58
CA THR A 41 28.76 -21.18 -2.54
C THR A 41 30.18 -21.32 -2.04
N THR A 42 30.83 -22.44 -2.34
CA THR A 42 32.24 -22.73 -2.03
C THR A 42 33.19 -22.42 -3.20
N ASN A 43 32.71 -21.77 -4.27
CA ASN A 43 33.46 -21.47 -5.49
C ASN A 43 33.98 -22.69 -6.28
N ALA A 44 33.48 -23.88 -5.99
CA ALA A 44 33.76 -25.06 -6.82
C ALA A 44 32.94 -25.03 -8.11
N THR A 45 33.57 -25.18 -9.24
CA THR A 45 32.90 -25.33 -10.54
C THR A 45 32.59 -26.80 -10.79
N TYR A 46 31.33 -27.13 -11.08
CA TYR A 46 30.92 -28.49 -11.43
C TYR A 46 30.01 -28.46 -12.66
N SER A 47 29.85 -29.62 -13.29
CA SER A 47 28.92 -29.74 -14.43
C SER A 47 27.89 -30.85 -14.15
N ALA A 48 26.78 -30.81 -14.87
CA ALA A 48 25.75 -31.85 -14.83
C ALA A 48 26.24 -33.19 -15.41
N GLU A 49 27.36 -33.17 -16.11
CA GLU A 49 28.01 -34.39 -16.55
C GLU A 49 28.82 -34.99 -15.41
N ALA A 50 28.90 -36.31 -15.40
CA ALA A 50 29.66 -37.01 -14.39
C ALA A 50 31.12 -36.60 -14.42
N VAL A 51 31.71 -36.39 -13.24
CA VAL A 51 33.12 -36.29 -13.06
C VAL A 51 33.62 -37.71 -12.76
N VAL A 52 34.36 -38.29 -13.65
CA VAL A 52 35.00 -39.62 -13.45
C VAL A 52 36.45 -39.37 -13.03
N THR A 53 36.72 -39.60 -11.75
CA THR A 53 38.10 -39.53 -11.23
C THR A 53 38.69 -40.89 -11.11
N ASN A 54 39.85 -41.04 -11.68
CA ASN A 54 40.62 -42.27 -11.61
C ASN A 54 42.05 -41.98 -11.15
N GLY A 55 42.20 -41.04 -10.22
CA GLY A 55 43.51 -40.60 -9.75
C GLY A 55 44.36 -39.81 -10.77
N GLU A 56 44.05 -39.84 -12.08
CA GLU A 56 44.77 -39.12 -13.12
C GLU A 56 43.87 -38.58 -14.26
N ASN A 57 42.63 -39.05 -14.42
CA ASN A 57 41.76 -38.63 -15.51
C ASN A 57 40.32 -38.40 -15.06
N VAL A 58 39.75 -37.30 -15.50
CA VAL A 58 38.32 -37.05 -15.44
C VAL A 58 37.70 -37.69 -16.69
N GLY A 59 36.87 -38.71 -16.51
CA GLY A 59 36.23 -39.44 -17.60
C GLY A 59 34.74 -39.15 -17.75
N ALA A 60 34.13 -39.68 -18.81
CA ALA A 60 32.72 -39.61 -19.05
C ALA A 60 31.92 -40.54 -18.13
N ALA A 61 30.58 -40.29 -18.00
CA ALA A 61 29.67 -41.18 -17.27
C ALA A 61 29.56 -42.59 -17.90
N THR A 62 30.02 -42.76 -19.11
CA THR A 62 30.03 -44.04 -19.87
C THR A 62 31.43 -44.33 -20.37
N GLY A 63 31.78 -45.56 -20.43
CA GLY A 63 33.10 -46.02 -20.91
C GLY A 63 33.34 -47.47 -20.65
N GLN A 64 34.63 -47.86 -20.64
CA GLN A 64 35.05 -49.23 -20.33
C GLN A 64 35.90 -49.27 -19.06
N VAL A 65 35.72 -50.33 -18.28
CA VAL A 65 36.50 -50.59 -17.06
C VAL A 65 37.95 -50.79 -17.43
N VAL A 66 38.86 -50.07 -16.79
CA VAL A 66 40.28 -50.10 -17.02
C VAL A 66 40.95 -51.02 -15.97
N SER A 67 41.86 -51.93 -16.47
CA SER A 67 42.56 -52.86 -15.60
C SER A 67 43.40 -52.17 -14.52
N GLY A 68 43.20 -52.56 -13.26
CA GLY A 68 43.99 -52.08 -12.12
C GLY A 68 43.59 -50.63 -11.70
N LYS A 69 42.47 -50.10 -12.23
CA LYS A 69 41.98 -48.77 -11.89
C LYS A 69 40.62 -48.87 -11.22
N THR A 70 40.35 -47.95 -10.28
CA THR A 70 39.00 -47.63 -9.76
C THR A 70 38.50 -46.41 -10.49
N LEU A 71 37.35 -46.52 -11.11
CA LEU A 71 36.67 -45.42 -11.76
C LEU A 71 35.62 -44.87 -10.80
N GLU A 72 35.64 -43.58 -10.56
CA GLU A 72 34.66 -42.89 -9.71
C GLU A 72 33.86 -41.91 -10.59
N VAL A 73 32.53 -42.04 -10.55
CA VAL A 73 31.61 -41.16 -11.21
C VAL A 73 30.85 -40.40 -10.12
N THR A 74 31.01 -39.09 -10.10
CA THR A 74 30.39 -38.20 -9.08
C THR A 74 29.35 -37.30 -9.72
N TYR A 75 28.12 -37.37 -9.23
CA TYR A 75 27.04 -36.42 -9.56
C TYR A 75 26.87 -35.44 -8.42
N VAL A 76 26.66 -34.16 -8.77
CA VAL A 76 26.46 -33.09 -7.80
C VAL A 76 24.98 -32.74 -7.71
N TYR A 77 24.52 -32.66 -6.48
CA TYR A 77 23.16 -32.30 -6.16
C TYR A 77 23.14 -31.06 -5.27
N GLU A 78 22.18 -30.18 -5.49
CA GLU A 78 21.90 -29.05 -4.62
C GLU A 78 20.66 -29.30 -3.79
N GLU A 79 20.62 -28.81 -2.57
CA GLU A 79 19.48 -28.92 -1.69
C GLU A 79 18.33 -28.06 -2.25
N VAL A 80 17.14 -28.65 -2.37
CA VAL A 80 15.94 -27.93 -2.77
C VAL A 80 15.41 -27.13 -1.61
N LYS A 81 15.29 -25.84 -1.83
CA LYS A 81 14.80 -24.86 -0.86
C LYS A 81 13.60 -24.12 -1.46
N GLY A 82 12.84 -23.45 -0.62
CA GLY A 82 11.69 -22.68 -1.04
C GLY A 82 11.67 -21.28 -0.46
N ASN A 83 10.80 -20.45 -1.02
CA ASN A 83 10.62 -19.06 -0.62
C ASN A 83 9.20 -18.79 -0.18
N VAL A 84 9.02 -17.70 0.56
CA VAL A 84 7.70 -17.12 0.84
C VAL A 84 7.73 -15.66 0.42
N LEU A 85 6.88 -15.33 -0.53
CA LEU A 85 6.68 -13.98 -1.00
C LEU A 85 5.43 -13.39 -0.36
N VAL A 86 5.45 -12.08 -0.11
CA VAL A 86 4.28 -11.30 0.30
C VAL A 86 3.97 -10.30 -0.80
N LYS A 87 2.75 -10.33 -1.29
CA LYS A 87 2.22 -9.38 -2.27
C LYS A 87 1.14 -8.49 -1.64
N TYR A 88 1.00 -7.31 -2.20
CA TYR A 88 0.06 -6.29 -1.78
C TYR A 88 -0.79 -5.90 -2.99
N VAL A 89 -2.10 -6.01 -2.84
CA VAL A 89 -3.03 -5.72 -3.95
C VAL A 89 -4.18 -4.84 -3.46
N ASP A 90 -4.82 -4.13 -4.37
CA ASP A 90 -6.08 -3.46 -4.07
C ASP A 90 -7.28 -4.44 -4.09
N GLU A 91 -8.49 -3.94 -3.83
CA GLU A 91 -9.73 -4.74 -3.82
C GLU A 91 -10.03 -5.40 -5.19
N THR A 92 -9.43 -4.94 -6.28
CA THR A 92 -9.57 -5.53 -7.63
C THR A 92 -8.52 -6.60 -7.91
N GLY A 93 -7.52 -6.75 -7.04
CA GLY A 93 -6.38 -7.63 -7.23
C GLY A 93 -5.22 -6.96 -8.00
N ALA A 94 -5.30 -5.66 -8.28
CA ALA A 94 -4.20 -4.93 -8.92
C ALA A 94 -3.04 -4.73 -7.93
N PRO A 95 -1.78 -4.98 -8.36
CA PRO A 95 -0.64 -4.89 -7.46
C PRO A 95 -0.36 -3.45 -7.03
N LEU A 96 -0.05 -3.28 -5.75
CA LEU A 96 0.35 -2.02 -5.14
C LEU A 96 1.88 -1.94 -5.02
N ALA A 97 2.41 -0.76 -5.32
CA ALA A 97 3.82 -0.42 -5.15
C ALA A 97 3.94 0.96 -4.49
N GLY A 98 4.93 1.13 -3.62
CA GLY A 98 5.12 2.39 -2.91
C GLY A 98 5.84 2.21 -1.58
N THR A 99 5.54 3.09 -0.64
CA THR A 99 6.04 3.01 0.73
C THR A 99 4.99 2.35 1.61
N ALA A 100 5.30 1.18 2.14
CA ALA A 100 4.47 0.47 3.10
C ALA A 100 4.85 0.86 4.53
N THR A 101 3.86 1.12 5.37
CA THR A 101 4.02 1.27 6.81
C THR A 101 3.80 -0.10 7.45
N MET A 102 4.84 -0.65 8.05
CA MET A 102 4.82 -1.95 8.73
C MET A 102 4.37 -1.82 10.17
N PRO A 103 4.08 -2.91 10.89
CA PRO A 103 3.85 -2.88 12.33
C PRO A 103 4.99 -2.18 13.06
N GLY A 104 4.65 -1.35 14.07
CA GLY A 104 5.64 -0.53 14.79
C GLY A 104 6.10 0.71 14.04
N ASP A 105 5.31 1.16 13.03
CA ASP A 105 5.52 2.39 12.24
C ASP A 105 6.85 2.44 11.47
N THR A 106 7.48 1.30 11.26
CA THR A 106 8.63 1.19 10.35
C THR A 106 8.15 1.26 8.90
N THR A 107 9.02 1.68 7.99
CA THR A 107 8.67 1.80 6.56
C THR A 107 9.54 0.90 5.69
N GLU A 108 8.92 0.30 4.67
CA GLU A 108 9.59 -0.51 3.67
C GLU A 108 9.10 -0.13 2.26
N THR A 109 9.99 -0.13 1.30
CA THR A 109 9.60 0.01 -0.11
C THR A 109 9.07 -1.32 -0.63
N VAL A 110 7.83 -1.31 -1.10
CA VAL A 110 7.19 -2.49 -1.71
C VAL A 110 7.03 -2.28 -3.22
N THR A 111 7.16 -3.36 -3.96
CA THR A 111 7.05 -3.35 -5.43
C THR A 111 5.83 -4.14 -5.89
N ALA A 112 5.45 -4.01 -7.15
CA ALA A 112 4.39 -4.82 -7.77
C ALA A 112 4.69 -6.33 -7.72
N ALA A 113 5.97 -6.72 -7.68
CA ALA A 113 6.38 -8.13 -7.51
C ALA A 113 6.19 -8.64 -6.09
N GLY A 114 6.03 -7.74 -5.11
CA GLY A 114 5.99 -8.05 -3.69
C GLY A 114 7.35 -7.95 -3.02
N VAL A 115 7.45 -8.50 -1.81
CA VAL A 115 8.67 -8.62 -1.01
C VAL A 115 8.86 -10.06 -0.55
N THR A 116 10.10 -10.48 -0.36
CA THR A 116 10.38 -11.82 0.15
C THR A 116 10.36 -11.81 1.69
N ALA A 117 9.51 -12.65 2.26
CA ALA A 117 9.42 -12.84 3.72
C ALA A 117 10.38 -13.93 4.21
N VAL A 118 10.55 -14.97 3.40
CA VAL A 118 11.48 -16.09 3.68
C VAL A 118 12.23 -16.42 2.41
N THR A 119 13.54 -16.51 2.52
CA THR A 119 14.44 -16.78 1.38
C THR A 119 15.17 -18.10 1.59
N GLU A 120 15.17 -18.97 0.58
CA GLU A 120 15.95 -20.20 0.53
C GLU A 120 15.90 -21.06 1.82
N ALA A 121 14.71 -21.20 2.39
CA ALA A 121 14.51 -22.02 3.57
C ALA A 121 14.38 -23.51 3.23
N GLU A 122 14.78 -24.36 4.14
CA GLU A 122 14.60 -25.83 4.05
C GLU A 122 13.11 -26.16 3.92
N LEU A 123 12.77 -27.15 3.10
CA LEU A 123 11.40 -27.64 2.95
C LEU A 123 10.86 -28.12 4.29
N GLY A 124 9.60 -27.80 4.59
CA GLY A 124 8.96 -28.12 5.87
C GLY A 124 9.23 -27.11 6.98
N THR A 125 10.11 -26.12 6.79
CA THR A 125 10.31 -25.02 7.74
C THR A 125 9.02 -24.23 7.88
N SER A 126 8.61 -23.93 9.11
CA SER A 126 7.45 -23.08 9.37
C SER A 126 7.73 -21.63 9.00
N TYR A 127 6.73 -20.97 8.44
CA TYR A 127 6.76 -19.54 8.20
C TYR A 127 5.56 -18.81 8.86
N ASP A 128 5.75 -17.54 9.19
CA ASP A 128 4.73 -16.62 9.67
C ASP A 128 5.05 -15.22 9.14
N THR A 129 4.24 -14.73 8.20
CA THR A 129 4.45 -13.43 7.56
C THR A 129 4.17 -12.26 8.49
N LYS A 130 3.39 -12.46 9.57
CA LYS A 130 3.16 -11.47 10.61
C LYS A 130 4.42 -11.31 11.49
N VAL A 131 5.05 -12.43 11.90
CA VAL A 131 6.31 -12.43 12.65
C VAL A 131 7.44 -11.86 11.79
N ALA A 132 7.42 -12.11 10.49
CA ALA A 132 8.36 -11.50 9.54
C ALA A 132 8.09 -10.01 9.28
N GLU A 133 7.11 -9.39 9.95
CA GLU A 133 6.74 -7.98 9.82
C GLU A 133 6.43 -7.54 8.38
N LYS A 134 5.85 -8.43 7.57
CA LYS A 134 5.52 -8.16 6.17
C LYS A 134 4.03 -7.83 5.94
N LYS A 135 3.23 -7.77 7.01
CA LYS A 135 1.83 -7.35 6.95
C LYS A 135 1.71 -5.84 7.18
N ALA A 136 1.84 -5.06 6.12
CA ALA A 136 1.74 -3.61 6.18
C ALA A 136 0.35 -3.17 6.68
N THR A 137 0.30 -2.12 7.49
CA THR A 137 -0.94 -1.48 7.92
C THR A 137 -1.48 -0.52 6.87
N LYS A 138 -0.55 0.09 6.11
CA LYS A 138 -0.84 1.13 5.12
C LYS A 138 0.20 1.09 3.99
N ILE A 139 -0.21 1.44 2.78
CA ILE A 139 0.68 1.64 1.63
C ILE A 139 0.39 3.00 1.02
N THR A 140 1.43 3.81 0.82
CA THR A 140 1.35 5.08 0.10
C THR A 140 2.04 4.91 -1.25
N THR A 141 1.28 5.05 -2.33
CA THR A 141 1.79 4.93 -3.70
C THR A 141 2.57 6.17 -4.14
N ALA A 142 3.29 6.08 -5.24
CA ALA A 142 4.12 7.19 -5.74
C ALA A 142 3.31 8.45 -6.12
N ASP A 143 2.03 8.29 -6.50
CA ASP A 143 1.09 9.38 -6.76
C ASP A 143 0.45 9.93 -5.47
N GLY A 144 0.86 9.43 -4.31
CA GLY A 144 0.44 9.88 -2.98
C GLY A 144 -0.91 9.35 -2.52
N LYS A 145 -1.53 8.42 -3.24
CA LYS A 145 -2.72 7.73 -2.75
C LYS A 145 -2.35 6.84 -1.57
N VAL A 146 -3.28 6.74 -0.64
CA VAL A 146 -3.13 5.93 0.56
C VAL A 146 -4.09 4.75 0.50
N TYR A 147 -3.57 3.58 0.81
CA TYR A 147 -4.32 2.33 0.90
C TYR A 147 -4.16 1.74 2.29
N GLU A 148 -5.27 1.38 2.94
CA GLU A 148 -5.31 0.79 4.28
C GLU A 148 -5.63 -0.70 4.18
N LEU A 149 -5.03 -1.52 5.06
CA LEU A 149 -5.27 -2.96 5.11
C LEU A 149 -6.75 -3.23 5.38
N VAL A 150 -7.36 -4.09 4.58
CA VAL A 150 -8.74 -4.55 4.77
C VAL A 150 -8.80 -5.43 6.03
N THR A 151 -9.87 -5.30 6.81
CA THR A 151 -10.05 -6.07 8.07
C THR A 151 -10.72 -7.43 7.85
N GLU A 152 -11.54 -7.54 6.81
CA GLU A 152 -12.21 -8.77 6.42
C GLU A 152 -11.19 -9.84 6.03
N ASN A 153 -11.49 -11.11 6.30
CA ASN A 153 -10.61 -12.24 6.04
C ASN A 153 -9.15 -12.00 6.50
N ASN A 154 -8.98 -11.30 7.62
CA ASN A 154 -7.66 -10.96 8.18
C ASN A 154 -6.75 -10.20 7.18
N GLY A 155 -7.34 -9.51 6.21
CA GLY A 155 -6.63 -8.79 5.15
C GLY A 155 -6.11 -9.67 4.01
N LEU A 156 -6.42 -10.96 4.00
CA LEU A 156 -5.97 -11.87 2.95
C LEU A 156 -6.85 -11.78 1.70
N TYR A 157 -6.22 -11.74 0.54
CA TYR A 157 -6.89 -11.84 -0.75
C TYR A 157 -7.44 -13.25 -0.98
N ASN A 158 -8.52 -13.38 -1.75
CA ASN A 158 -9.27 -14.65 -1.91
C ASN A 158 -8.42 -15.86 -2.35
N THR A 159 -7.37 -15.63 -3.12
CA THR A 159 -6.48 -16.67 -3.64
C THR A 159 -5.13 -16.73 -2.93
N SER A 160 -5.02 -16.06 -1.79
CA SER A 160 -3.79 -16.03 -1.00
C SER A 160 -3.50 -17.38 -0.33
N GLU A 161 -2.23 -17.74 -0.24
CA GLU A 161 -1.79 -18.70 0.76
C GLU A 161 -2.02 -18.14 2.17
N PRO A 162 -2.18 -19.01 3.20
CA PRO A 162 -2.31 -18.56 4.59
C PRO A 162 -1.10 -17.74 5.06
N GLU A 163 -1.31 -16.86 6.06
CA GLU A 163 -0.21 -16.09 6.68
C GLU A 163 0.86 -16.97 7.33
N THR A 164 0.46 -18.17 7.76
CA THR A 164 1.33 -19.16 8.40
C THR A 164 1.23 -20.48 7.69
N GLY A 165 2.33 -21.22 7.67
CA GLY A 165 2.36 -22.51 7.02
C GLY A 165 3.77 -23.11 7.02
N THR A 166 4.04 -23.95 6.05
CA THR A 166 5.36 -24.57 5.85
C THR A 166 5.85 -24.28 4.44
N VAL A 167 7.18 -24.07 4.33
CA VAL A 167 7.88 -23.86 3.08
C VAL A 167 7.82 -25.14 2.24
N THR A 168 7.52 -24.99 0.96
CA THR A 168 7.46 -26.07 -0.03
C THR A 168 8.41 -25.76 -1.19
N GLU A 169 8.63 -26.74 -2.07
CA GLU A 169 9.45 -26.56 -3.27
C GLU A 169 8.90 -25.44 -4.19
N ALA A 170 7.58 -25.34 -4.31
CA ALA A 170 6.94 -24.21 -4.96
C ALA A 170 6.90 -23.02 -3.99
N ASP A 171 7.25 -21.83 -4.47
CA ASP A 171 7.17 -20.62 -3.68
C ASP A 171 5.74 -20.40 -3.15
N LYS A 172 5.65 -20.07 -1.87
CA LYS A 172 4.39 -19.65 -1.24
C LYS A 172 4.16 -18.17 -1.48
N VAL A 173 2.93 -17.79 -1.83
CA VAL A 173 2.57 -16.39 -2.07
C VAL A 173 1.43 -15.99 -1.16
N VAL A 174 1.76 -15.23 -0.12
CA VAL A 174 0.78 -14.60 0.77
C VAL A 174 0.42 -13.23 0.19
N THR A 175 -0.85 -12.99 -0.07
CA THR A 175 -1.32 -11.76 -0.70
C THR A 175 -2.28 -11.02 0.23
N PHE A 176 -1.93 -9.80 0.60
CA PHE A 176 -2.78 -8.91 1.40
C PHE A 176 -3.53 -7.93 0.53
N VAL A 177 -4.79 -7.66 0.88
CA VAL A 177 -5.67 -6.75 0.17
C VAL A 177 -5.85 -5.44 0.94
N TYR A 178 -5.82 -4.34 0.20
CA TYR A 178 -5.90 -2.99 0.71
C TYR A 178 -7.01 -2.21 0.00
N LYS A 179 -7.63 -1.33 0.74
CA LYS A 179 -8.67 -0.42 0.25
C LYS A 179 -8.14 1.00 0.17
N GLU A 180 -8.41 1.68 -0.94
CA GLU A 180 -8.02 3.09 -1.08
C GLU A 180 -8.75 3.96 -0.05
N LYS A 181 -7.97 4.71 0.74
CA LYS A 181 -8.49 5.67 1.70
C LYS A 181 -9.06 6.88 0.95
N LYS A 182 -10.29 7.20 1.25
CA LYS A 182 -10.99 8.37 0.74
C LYS A 182 -11.26 9.35 1.87
N SER A 183 -11.33 10.63 1.53
CA SER A 183 -11.58 11.70 2.46
C SER A 183 -12.56 12.74 1.87
N ALA A 184 -12.88 13.77 2.65
CA ALA A 184 -13.86 14.78 2.29
C ALA A 184 -13.34 16.20 2.57
N VAL A 185 -13.94 17.20 1.92
CA VAL A 185 -13.75 18.61 2.23
C VAL A 185 -15.08 19.21 2.58
N ASN A 186 -15.18 19.76 3.78
CA ASN A 186 -16.35 20.43 4.31
C ASN A 186 -16.14 21.96 4.26
N VAL A 187 -17.22 22.70 4.07
CA VAL A 187 -17.22 24.16 4.16
C VAL A 187 -18.20 24.59 5.24
N LYS A 188 -17.71 25.33 6.24
CA LYS A 188 -18.52 25.87 7.35
C LYS A 188 -18.62 27.39 7.29
N TYR A 189 -19.70 27.91 7.83
CA TYR A 189 -20.03 29.32 7.87
C TYR A 189 -20.30 29.69 9.32
N VAL A 190 -19.52 30.62 9.89
CA VAL A 190 -19.63 31.00 11.28
C VAL A 190 -19.66 32.51 11.47
N ASP A 191 -20.26 33.00 12.54
CA ASP A 191 -20.20 34.40 12.95
C ASP A 191 -18.84 34.72 13.63
N LYS A 192 -18.68 35.99 14.08
CA LYS A 192 -17.48 36.44 14.78
C LYS A 192 -17.25 35.73 16.11
N ALA A 193 -18.27 35.14 16.71
CA ALA A 193 -18.17 34.34 17.92
C ALA A 193 -17.92 32.85 17.65
N GLY A 194 -17.77 32.47 16.37
CA GLY A 194 -17.58 31.07 15.94
C GLY A 194 -18.87 30.25 15.93
N GLN A 195 -20.06 30.90 16.08
CA GLN A 195 -21.31 30.19 16.04
C GLN A 195 -21.73 29.88 14.60
N PRO A 196 -22.23 28.67 14.31
CA PRO A 196 -22.63 28.30 12.96
C PRO A 196 -23.83 29.11 12.47
N ILE A 197 -23.80 29.50 11.20
CA ILE A 197 -24.85 30.24 10.54
C ILE A 197 -25.55 29.30 9.55
N ALA A 198 -26.89 29.23 9.66
CA ALA A 198 -27.75 28.53 8.69
C ALA A 198 -28.67 29.56 7.98
N GLY A 199 -28.94 29.33 6.69
CA GLY A 199 -29.79 30.23 5.92
C GLY A 199 -29.56 30.09 4.41
N THR A 200 -29.99 31.12 3.69
CA THR A 200 -29.76 31.23 2.25
C THR A 200 -28.46 32.00 2.01
N ALA A 201 -27.46 31.33 1.48
CA ALA A 201 -26.19 31.93 1.12
C ALA A 201 -26.18 32.41 -0.34
N THR A 202 -25.62 33.59 -0.58
CA THR A 202 -25.36 34.10 -1.94
C THR A 202 -23.91 33.73 -2.30
N MET A 203 -23.78 32.80 -3.23
CA MET A 203 -22.51 32.28 -3.71
C MET A 203 -21.90 33.16 -4.82
N PRO A 204 -20.66 32.95 -5.24
CA PRO A 204 -20.07 33.61 -6.40
C PRO A 204 -20.96 33.45 -7.65
N GLY A 205 -21.11 34.56 -8.44
CA GLY A 205 -21.98 34.59 -9.58
C GLY A 205 -23.48 34.79 -9.21
N ASP A 206 -23.74 35.30 -7.99
CA ASP A 206 -25.09 35.61 -7.46
C ASP A 206 -26.08 34.42 -7.41
N THR A 207 -25.52 33.20 -7.45
CA THR A 207 -26.32 31.99 -7.22
C THR A 207 -26.63 31.84 -5.73
N THR A 208 -27.73 31.13 -5.41
CA THR A 208 -28.10 30.90 -4.01
C THR A 208 -28.05 29.42 -3.65
N GLU A 209 -27.60 29.13 -2.43
CA GLU A 209 -27.52 27.78 -1.87
C GLU A 209 -27.99 27.81 -0.41
N THR A 210 -28.72 26.78 0.01
CA THR A 210 -29.12 26.67 1.41
C THR A 210 -27.94 26.06 2.18
N VAL A 211 -27.49 26.78 3.22
CA VAL A 211 -26.43 26.30 4.14
C VAL A 211 -27.08 25.96 5.49
N THR A 212 -26.56 24.89 6.09
CA THR A 212 -27.00 24.40 7.40
C THR A 212 -25.95 24.72 8.46
N THR A 213 -26.27 24.47 9.73
CA THR A 213 -25.29 24.57 10.84
C THR A 213 -24.10 23.61 10.68
N ASP A 214 -24.29 22.50 9.96
CA ASP A 214 -23.20 21.56 9.64
C ASP A 214 -22.34 22.03 8.46
N GLY A 215 -22.80 23.06 7.74
CA GLY A 215 -22.15 23.57 6.53
C GLY A 215 -22.52 22.79 5.27
N LEU A 216 -21.59 22.76 4.32
CA LEU A 216 -21.69 22.04 3.06
C LEU A 216 -20.60 20.99 2.96
N LYS A 217 -20.86 19.93 2.19
CA LYS A 217 -19.88 18.88 1.86
C LYS A 217 -19.65 18.85 0.33
N PRO A 218 -18.95 19.85 -0.22
CA PRO A 218 -18.76 19.96 -1.67
C PRO A 218 -17.88 18.86 -2.27
N VAL A 219 -16.99 18.29 -1.48
CA VAL A 219 -16.12 17.19 -1.92
C VAL A 219 -16.32 16.01 -0.99
N THR A 220 -16.71 14.88 -1.56
CA THR A 220 -16.89 13.61 -0.83
C THR A 220 -16.16 12.51 -1.56
N ASN A 221 -15.71 11.50 -0.82
CA ASN A 221 -15.09 10.29 -1.39
C ASN A 221 -13.90 10.58 -2.34
N ALA A 222 -13.11 11.62 -2.04
CA ALA A 222 -11.95 12.00 -2.82
C ALA A 222 -10.71 11.21 -2.39
N SER A 223 -9.85 10.87 -3.34
CA SER A 223 -8.56 10.23 -3.07
C SER A 223 -7.67 11.15 -2.25
N VAL A 224 -6.99 10.61 -1.26
CA VAL A 224 -5.90 11.34 -0.57
C VAL A 224 -4.89 11.83 -1.61
N ASN A 225 -4.37 13.04 -1.40
CA ASN A 225 -3.46 13.76 -2.30
C ASN A 225 -4.06 14.23 -3.64
N SER A 226 -5.35 13.99 -3.93
CA SER A 226 -6.01 14.66 -5.05
C SER A 226 -6.21 16.15 -4.78
N ASP A 227 -6.33 16.97 -5.83
CA ASP A 227 -6.60 18.40 -5.69
C ASP A 227 -8.06 18.64 -5.29
N TYR A 228 -8.28 19.66 -4.44
CA TYR A 228 -9.60 20.21 -4.18
C TYR A 228 -9.60 21.72 -4.37
N ASN A 229 -10.78 22.25 -4.73
CA ASN A 229 -11.06 23.69 -4.78
C ASN A 229 -12.53 23.91 -4.44
N VAL A 230 -12.76 24.63 -3.35
CA VAL A 230 -14.11 24.97 -2.84
C VAL A 230 -14.32 26.50 -2.78
N ALA A 231 -13.57 27.26 -3.58
CA ALA A 231 -13.70 28.71 -3.64
C ALA A 231 -15.08 29.17 -4.14
N ASP A 232 -15.79 28.34 -4.92
CA ASP A 232 -17.17 28.55 -5.34
C ASP A 232 -18.17 28.48 -4.17
N LYS A 233 -17.78 27.98 -3.01
CA LYS A 233 -18.56 27.92 -1.77
C LYS A 233 -18.30 29.11 -0.84
N LYS A 234 -17.53 30.10 -1.26
CA LYS A 234 -17.27 31.35 -0.53
C LYS A 234 -18.47 32.32 -0.70
N ALA A 235 -19.47 32.17 0.14
CA ALA A 235 -20.65 33.05 0.08
C ALA A 235 -20.29 34.51 0.42
N SER A 236 -20.83 35.47 -0.34
CA SER A 236 -20.70 36.92 -0.07
C SER A 236 -21.56 37.35 1.11
N LYS A 237 -22.72 36.68 1.26
CA LYS A 237 -23.70 37.01 2.30
C LYS A 237 -24.57 35.78 2.62
N ILE A 238 -25.04 35.69 3.87
CA ILE A 238 -26.00 34.67 4.30
C ILE A 238 -27.20 35.37 4.94
N THR A 239 -28.41 35.02 4.54
CA THR A 239 -29.65 35.51 5.13
C THR A 239 -30.29 34.35 5.89
N THR A 240 -30.47 34.51 7.19
CA THR A 240 -31.09 33.51 8.07
C THR A 240 -32.61 33.51 7.94
N ALA A 241 -33.26 32.47 8.44
CA ALA A 241 -34.73 32.36 8.39
C ALA A 241 -35.47 33.48 9.18
N ASP A 242 -34.83 34.05 10.21
CA ASP A 242 -35.33 35.19 10.98
C ASP A 242 -34.99 36.54 10.33
N GLY A 243 -34.47 36.54 9.11
CA GLY A 243 -34.19 37.74 8.31
C GLY A 243 -32.88 38.46 8.64
N LYS A 244 -32.05 37.93 9.54
CA LYS A 244 -30.73 38.50 9.80
C LYS A 244 -29.84 38.30 8.59
N VAL A 245 -29.03 39.32 8.30
CA VAL A 245 -28.05 39.26 7.19
C VAL A 245 -26.67 39.29 7.74
N TYR A 246 -25.88 38.31 7.33
CA TYR A 246 -24.46 38.21 7.63
C TYR A 246 -23.64 38.45 6.38
N ARG A 247 -22.61 39.27 6.43
CA ARG A 247 -21.64 39.53 5.35
C ARG A 247 -20.32 38.88 5.66
N LEU A 248 -19.66 38.37 4.61
CA LEU A 248 -18.32 37.87 4.70
C LEU A 248 -17.36 38.95 5.19
N ILE A 249 -16.50 38.63 6.17
CA ILE A 249 -15.46 39.55 6.60
C ILE A 249 -14.39 39.72 5.51
N THR A 250 -13.65 40.82 5.52
CA THR A 250 -12.66 41.13 4.49
C THR A 250 -11.26 40.61 4.87
N GLU A 251 -10.98 40.48 6.15
CA GLU A 251 -9.73 39.95 6.67
C GLU A 251 -9.54 38.50 6.23
N ARG A 252 -8.30 38.12 5.92
CA ARG A 252 -7.92 36.75 5.51
C ARG A 252 -8.82 36.18 4.40
N GLU A 253 -9.28 37.01 3.50
CA GLU A 253 -10.22 36.62 2.44
C GLU A 253 -11.51 35.98 2.97
N GLY A 254 -11.92 36.30 4.18
CA GLY A 254 -13.09 35.72 4.84
C GLY A 254 -12.86 34.43 5.59
N LEU A 255 -11.63 33.89 5.61
CA LEU A 255 -11.34 32.65 6.33
C LEU A 255 -11.20 32.90 7.84
N LEU A 256 -11.80 32.01 8.62
CA LEU A 256 -11.58 31.97 10.08
C LEU A 256 -10.11 31.66 10.38
N ASP A 257 -9.57 32.22 11.48
CA ASP A 257 -8.22 31.88 11.93
C ASP A 257 -8.06 30.37 12.18
N GLY A 258 -6.98 29.78 11.65
CA GLY A 258 -6.76 28.35 11.71
C GLY A 258 -7.56 27.51 10.72
N SER A 259 -8.40 28.12 9.87
CA SER A 259 -9.10 27.41 8.79
C SER A 259 -8.10 26.87 7.77
N LYS A 260 -8.44 25.72 7.15
CA LYS A 260 -7.75 25.27 5.94
C LYS A 260 -8.04 26.22 4.77
N PRO A 261 -7.15 26.33 3.78
CA PRO A 261 -7.36 27.15 2.58
C PRO A 261 -8.49 26.59 1.71
N ALA A 262 -9.06 27.46 0.84
CA ALA A 262 -10.16 27.07 -0.05
C ALA A 262 -9.73 26.10 -1.17
N SER A 263 -8.45 25.89 -1.38
CA SER A 263 -7.89 24.93 -2.36
C SER A 263 -6.62 24.31 -1.83
N GLY A 264 -6.33 23.10 -2.26
CA GLY A 264 -5.15 22.36 -1.83
C GLY A 264 -5.22 20.89 -2.19
N LYS A 265 -4.54 20.05 -1.40
CA LYS A 265 -4.55 18.60 -1.50
C LYS A 265 -5.46 17.99 -0.43
N VAL A 266 -6.23 16.98 -0.81
CA VAL A 266 -7.04 16.19 0.12
C VAL A 266 -6.11 15.45 1.08
N GLU A 267 -6.37 15.59 2.38
CA GLU A 267 -5.61 14.96 3.46
C GLU A 267 -6.24 13.62 3.86
N GLU A 268 -5.53 12.80 4.63
CA GLU A 268 -6.06 11.52 5.16
C GLU A 268 -7.29 11.74 6.07
N ASN A 269 -7.34 12.87 6.79
CA ASN A 269 -8.48 13.30 7.57
C ASN A 269 -9.33 14.30 6.80
N GLU A 270 -10.61 14.39 7.15
CA GLU A 270 -11.51 15.37 6.57
C GLU A 270 -10.99 16.79 6.75
N ILE A 271 -11.01 17.58 5.69
CA ILE A 271 -10.63 18.98 5.67
C ILE A 271 -11.87 19.83 5.97
N THR A 272 -11.72 20.87 6.78
CA THR A 272 -12.76 21.88 6.99
C THR A 272 -12.22 23.26 6.62
N VAL A 273 -12.87 23.88 5.63
CA VAL A 273 -12.70 25.28 5.26
C VAL A 273 -13.78 26.07 5.96
N THR A 274 -13.43 27.05 6.79
CA THR A 274 -14.39 27.82 7.59
C THR A 274 -14.34 29.27 7.20
N TYR A 275 -15.44 29.82 6.73
CA TYR A 275 -15.61 31.24 6.44
C TYR A 275 -16.29 31.94 7.60
N GLN A 276 -15.82 33.15 7.93
CA GLN A 276 -16.31 33.98 9.01
C GLN A 276 -17.10 35.19 8.50
N TYR A 277 -18.19 35.48 9.19
CA TYR A 277 -19.16 36.52 8.80
C TYR A 277 -19.43 37.47 9.96
N GLU A 278 -19.85 38.69 9.63
CA GLU A 278 -20.35 39.65 10.58
C GLU A 278 -21.83 39.99 10.32
N LEU A 279 -22.57 40.20 11.41
CA LEU A 279 -23.97 40.61 11.33
C LEU A 279 -24.04 42.03 10.81
N VAL A 280 -24.85 42.25 9.79
CA VAL A 280 -25.14 43.57 9.26
C VAL A 280 -26.19 44.24 10.16
N ASN A 281 -25.80 45.32 10.82
CA ASN A 281 -26.68 46.12 11.65
C ASN A 281 -27.25 47.29 10.83
N GLY A 282 -28.49 47.64 11.10
CA GLY A 282 -29.15 48.84 10.56
C GLY A 282 -29.49 49.81 11.69
N ASN A 283 -29.59 51.07 11.35
CA ASN A 283 -30.01 52.12 12.27
C ASN A 283 -31.44 52.52 11.96
N VAL A 284 -32.23 52.77 13.01
CA VAL A 284 -33.55 53.39 12.90
C VAL A 284 -33.44 54.78 13.49
N THR A 285 -33.77 55.79 12.70
CA THR A 285 -33.87 57.19 13.17
C THR A 285 -35.33 57.58 13.25
N VAL A 286 -35.77 57.99 14.42
CA VAL A 286 -37.11 58.56 14.62
C VAL A 286 -36.96 60.07 14.65
N THR A 287 -37.74 60.76 13.85
CA THR A 287 -37.73 62.18 13.80
C THR A 287 -39.16 62.67 14.14
N TYR A 288 -39.24 63.51 15.10
CA TYR A 288 -40.49 64.13 15.49
C TYR A 288 -40.69 65.51 14.76
N LYS A 289 -41.82 65.74 14.17
CA LYS A 289 -42.18 67.00 13.43
C LYS A 289 -43.51 67.53 13.90
N ASP A 290 -43.61 68.85 13.87
CA ASP A 290 -44.95 69.53 14.06
C ASP A 290 -45.87 69.41 12.82
N THR A 291 -47.05 69.93 12.89
CA THR A 291 -48.06 69.91 11.78
C THR A 291 -47.65 70.73 10.57
N GLU A 292 -46.68 71.62 10.71
CA GLU A 292 -46.06 72.41 9.62
C GLU A 292 -44.81 71.74 9.01
N GLY A 293 -44.36 70.57 9.57
CA GLY A 293 -43.26 69.81 9.07
C GLY A 293 -41.88 70.21 9.69
N ASN A 294 -41.87 71.09 10.66
CA ASN A 294 -40.65 71.52 11.34
C ASN A 294 -40.26 70.46 12.38
N LYS A 295 -38.91 70.22 12.54
CA LYS A 295 -38.41 69.32 13.53
C LYS A 295 -38.71 69.87 14.95
N ILE A 296 -39.27 69.01 15.81
CA ILE A 296 -39.45 69.29 17.23
C ILE A 296 -38.14 68.99 17.95
N GLU A 297 -37.43 70.04 18.35
CA GLU A 297 -36.16 69.90 19.08
C GLU A 297 -36.42 69.48 20.54
N GLY A 298 -35.44 68.70 21.09
CA GLY A 298 -35.47 68.23 22.50
C GLY A 298 -36.15 66.86 22.74
N TYR A 299 -36.67 66.24 21.67
CA TYR A 299 -37.10 64.83 21.69
C TYR A 299 -36.13 63.97 20.85
N GLU A 300 -34.86 63.87 21.27
CA GLU A 300 -33.91 62.91 20.72
C GLU A 300 -33.83 61.71 21.67
N THR A 301 -34.10 60.48 21.17
CA THR A 301 -33.88 59.22 21.89
C THR A 301 -32.53 58.64 21.57
#